data_9fcc9c0839ec9803291b9db525a39174
#
_entry.id   9fcc9c0839ec9803291b9db525a39174
#
_cell.length_a   1.000
_cell.length_b   1.000
_cell.length_c   1.000
_cell.angle_alpha   90.00
_cell.angle_beta   90.00
_cell.angle_gamma   90.00
#
_symmetry.space_group_name_H-M   'P 1'
#
loop_
_entity.id
_entity.type
_entity.pdbx_description
1 polymer ?
#
loop_
_entity_poly.entity_id
_entity_poly.type
_entity_poly.pdbx_seq_one_letter_code
_entity_poly.pdbx_strand_id
1 'polypeptide(L)'
;MAATPASPARAWRTVLEKIEQDLLDGALAPGDRLPSERELSAQLGVGRSSVREALRVLAVMGLIRTGTGSGPSSGAIIIATPQGGMSALLRLQVAAHGFPLDDVVRTRLVLEAAVVTELARGTNTGGAELAAARAIVDAMDAADLTPGEFLALDAQLHLALAEASGNVVIAAMMAGLRTAIESYVQAGAPGIADWDATARRLRHEHRAILGAIDAHDHALARDLIHHHISGYYAEAGLARDA
;
A
#
# COMPACT_ATOMS: atom_id res chain seq x y z
N MET A 1 -0.48 -45.66 19.10
CA MET A 1 -0.54 -45.25 17.71
C MET A 1 0.41 -44.05 17.53
N ALA A 2 1.52 -44.23 16.83
CA ALA A 2 2.45 -43.16 16.58
C ALA A 2 1.85 -42.21 15.51
N ALA A 3 1.74 -40.94 15.82
CA ALA A 3 1.28 -39.93 14.88
C ALA A 3 2.23 -39.86 13.69
N THR A 4 1.70 -40.03 12.49
CA THR A 4 2.45 -39.88 11.25
C THR A 4 3.06 -38.47 11.22
N PRO A 5 4.39 -38.32 10.99
CA PRO A 5 5.01 -37.00 10.96
C PRO A 5 4.36 -36.17 9.86
N ALA A 6 3.92 -34.96 10.20
CA ALA A 6 3.33 -34.02 9.24
C ALA A 6 4.33 -33.77 8.09
N SER A 7 3.83 -33.76 6.85
CA SER A 7 4.69 -33.45 5.70
C SER A 7 5.33 -32.04 5.88
N PRO A 8 6.56 -31.79 5.41
CA PRO A 8 7.22 -30.50 5.58
C PRO A 8 6.36 -29.31 5.16
N ALA A 9 5.53 -29.47 4.10
CA ALA A 9 4.60 -28.45 3.62
C ALA A 9 3.45 -28.14 4.60
N ARG A 10 3.16 -29.02 5.57
CA ARG A 10 2.13 -28.82 6.58
C ARG A 10 2.74 -28.27 7.88
N ALA A 11 3.99 -28.61 8.17
CA ALA A 11 4.62 -28.29 9.44
C ALA A 11 4.91 -26.79 9.61
N TRP A 12 5.31 -26.05 8.57
CA TRP A 12 5.50 -24.61 8.66
C TRP A 12 4.19 -23.83 8.83
N ARG A 13 3.08 -24.34 8.23
CA ARG A 13 1.74 -23.75 8.44
C ARG A 13 1.30 -23.83 9.88
N THR A 14 1.53 -24.96 10.56
CA THR A 14 1.25 -25.10 11.99
C THR A 14 1.95 -24.03 12.83
N VAL A 15 3.16 -23.63 12.45
CA VAL A 15 3.87 -22.52 13.13
C VAL A 15 3.18 -21.18 12.87
N LEU A 16 2.76 -20.91 11.61
CA LEU A 16 2.04 -19.67 11.28
C LEU A 16 0.72 -19.60 12.02
N GLU A 17 -0.08 -20.67 11.98
CA GLU A 17 -1.39 -20.77 12.66
C GLU A 17 -1.26 -20.54 14.17
N LYS A 18 -0.19 -21.07 14.79
CA LYS A 18 0.07 -20.82 16.21
C LYS A 18 0.38 -19.36 16.51
N ILE A 19 1.24 -18.73 15.71
CA ILE A 19 1.61 -17.32 15.89
C ILE A 19 0.40 -16.40 15.63
N GLU A 20 -0.40 -16.69 14.59
CA GLU A 20 -1.65 -16.00 14.32
C GLU A 20 -2.62 -16.10 15.50
N GLN A 21 -2.80 -17.31 16.07
CA GLN A 21 -3.66 -17.49 17.23
C GLN A 21 -3.15 -16.72 18.45
N ASP A 22 -1.84 -16.73 18.69
CA ASP A 22 -1.24 -15.98 19.82
C ASP A 22 -1.41 -14.46 19.69
N LEU A 23 -1.39 -13.94 18.45
CA LEU A 23 -1.71 -12.53 18.15
C LEU A 23 -3.19 -12.22 18.38
N LEU A 24 -4.09 -13.11 17.95
CA LEU A 24 -5.54 -12.95 18.11
C LEU A 24 -5.94 -13.02 19.59
N ASP A 25 -5.31 -13.90 20.36
CA ASP A 25 -5.56 -14.07 21.80
C ASP A 25 -4.88 -12.99 22.67
N GLY A 26 -4.07 -12.11 22.05
CA GLY A 26 -3.31 -11.09 22.76
C GLY A 26 -2.13 -11.67 23.59
N ALA A 27 -1.77 -12.93 23.38
CA ALA A 27 -0.59 -13.54 23.99
C ALA A 27 0.73 -13.01 23.38
N LEU A 28 0.64 -12.46 22.16
CA LEU A 28 1.70 -11.76 21.45
C LEU A 28 1.20 -10.40 20.96
N ALA A 29 2.04 -9.39 21.00
CA ALA A 29 1.76 -8.04 20.51
C ALA A 29 2.95 -7.45 19.75
N PRO A 30 2.78 -6.38 18.96
CA PRO A 30 3.88 -5.64 18.35
C PRO A 30 4.88 -5.20 19.41
N GLY A 31 6.16 -5.48 19.16
CA GLY A 31 7.28 -5.27 20.11
C GLY A 31 7.70 -6.53 20.88
N ASP A 32 6.86 -7.54 20.94
CA ASP A 32 7.17 -8.78 21.64
C ASP A 32 8.17 -9.64 20.86
N ARG A 33 8.93 -10.44 21.60
CA ARG A 33 9.83 -11.43 21.03
C ARG A 33 9.14 -12.76 20.89
N LEU A 34 9.29 -13.37 19.71
CA LEU A 34 8.89 -14.75 19.52
C LEU A 34 9.80 -15.70 20.32
N PRO A 35 9.27 -16.84 20.77
CA PRO A 35 10.08 -17.92 21.30
C PRO A 35 11.19 -18.33 20.31
N SER A 36 12.29 -18.82 20.80
CA SER A 36 13.39 -19.28 19.95
C SER A 36 12.95 -20.42 19.01
N GLU A 37 13.67 -20.60 17.90
CA GLU A 37 13.42 -21.72 16.95
C GLU A 37 13.38 -23.08 17.68
N ARG A 38 14.21 -23.25 18.71
CA ARG A 38 14.25 -24.46 19.52
C ARG A 38 12.99 -24.65 20.35
N GLU A 39 12.53 -23.57 20.98
CA GLU A 39 11.32 -23.60 21.81
C GLU A 39 10.06 -23.82 20.96
N LEU A 40 9.90 -23.09 19.86
CA LEU A 40 8.78 -23.30 18.92
C LEU A 40 8.78 -24.72 18.36
N SER A 41 9.96 -25.25 17.98
CA SER A 41 10.09 -26.63 17.51
C SER A 41 9.66 -27.64 18.57
N ALA A 42 10.06 -27.46 19.82
CA ALA A 42 9.67 -28.33 20.92
C ALA A 42 8.18 -28.23 21.28
N GLN A 43 7.62 -27.00 21.34
CA GLN A 43 6.21 -26.77 21.68
C GLN A 43 5.25 -27.35 20.64
N LEU A 44 5.62 -27.23 19.35
CA LEU A 44 4.73 -27.62 18.25
C LEU A 44 5.02 -29.02 17.67
N GLY A 45 6.07 -29.68 18.15
CA GLY A 45 6.44 -31.01 17.63
C GLY A 45 6.86 -31.00 16.15
N VAL A 46 7.37 -29.86 15.65
CA VAL A 46 7.78 -29.69 14.25
C VAL A 46 9.30 -29.54 14.14
N GLY A 47 9.86 -29.83 12.96
CA GLY A 47 11.29 -29.67 12.71
C GLY A 47 11.74 -28.20 12.76
N ARG A 48 12.98 -27.92 13.21
CA ARG A 48 13.56 -26.56 13.22
C ARG A 48 13.60 -25.93 11.82
N SER A 49 13.76 -26.73 10.73
CA SER A 49 13.69 -26.24 9.37
C SER A 49 12.33 -25.64 9.04
N SER A 50 11.24 -26.28 9.49
CA SER A 50 9.87 -25.79 9.29
C SER A 50 9.61 -24.51 10.10
N VAL A 51 10.15 -24.41 11.34
CA VAL A 51 10.09 -23.17 12.11
C VAL A 51 10.82 -22.03 11.40
N ARG A 52 12.03 -22.29 10.92
CA ARG A 52 12.83 -21.30 10.19
C ARG A 52 12.14 -20.84 8.92
N GLU A 53 11.49 -21.75 8.21
CA GLU A 53 10.71 -21.41 7.01
C GLU A 53 9.52 -20.51 7.36
N ALA A 54 8.77 -20.85 8.40
CA ALA A 54 7.67 -20.02 8.87
C ALA A 54 8.13 -18.61 9.28
N LEU A 55 9.23 -18.50 10.02
CA LEU A 55 9.81 -17.19 10.39
C LEU A 55 10.26 -16.38 9.17
N ARG A 56 10.80 -17.02 8.12
CA ARG A 56 11.12 -16.33 6.87
C ARG A 56 9.86 -15.80 6.17
N VAL A 57 8.80 -16.60 6.11
CA VAL A 57 7.52 -16.16 5.53
C VAL A 57 6.97 -14.97 6.32
N LEU A 58 6.94 -15.03 7.65
CA LEU A 58 6.48 -13.91 8.49
C LEU A 58 7.34 -12.65 8.30
N ALA A 59 8.65 -12.81 8.11
CA ALA A 59 9.54 -11.67 7.84
C ALA A 59 9.26 -11.03 6.47
N VAL A 60 9.03 -11.85 5.43
CA VAL A 60 8.63 -11.36 4.09
C VAL A 60 7.28 -10.67 4.14
N MET A 61 6.35 -11.18 4.94
CA MET A 61 5.04 -10.56 5.16
C MET A 61 5.11 -9.27 6.00
N GLY A 62 6.28 -8.87 6.51
CA GLY A 62 6.44 -7.66 7.33
C GLY A 62 5.87 -7.77 8.74
N LEU A 63 5.59 -8.99 9.21
CA LEU A 63 5.03 -9.24 10.54
C LEU A 63 6.12 -9.32 11.61
N ILE A 64 7.31 -9.77 11.24
CA ILE A 64 8.45 -9.87 12.15
C ILE A 64 9.71 -9.29 11.54
N ARG A 65 10.63 -8.89 12.40
CA ARG A 65 12.01 -8.58 12.06
C ARG A 65 12.93 -9.57 12.76
N THR A 66 13.79 -10.24 12.00
CA THR A 66 14.80 -11.15 12.54
C THR A 66 16.10 -10.41 12.81
N GLY A 67 16.65 -10.53 14.03
CA GLY A 67 17.99 -10.05 14.40
C GLY A 67 19.00 -11.20 14.28
N THR A 68 20.09 -10.98 13.54
CA THR A 68 21.23 -11.91 13.46
C THR A 68 22.17 -11.69 14.64
N GLY A 69 22.62 -12.76 15.29
CA GLY A 69 23.58 -12.71 16.39
C GLY A 69 23.20 -13.62 17.56
N SER A 70 24.12 -13.77 18.52
CA SER A 70 23.92 -14.56 19.73
C SER A 70 23.74 -13.68 21.00
N GLY A 71 23.43 -12.38 20.82
CA GLY A 71 23.25 -11.43 21.93
C GLY A 71 21.78 -11.23 22.36
N PRO A 72 21.53 -10.35 23.35
CA PRO A 72 20.17 -10.04 23.82
C PRO A 72 19.22 -9.49 22.75
N SER A 73 19.77 -9.05 21.61
CA SER A 73 19.02 -8.56 20.44
C SER A 73 18.78 -9.63 19.36
N SER A 74 19.26 -10.87 19.56
CA SER A 74 19.00 -11.99 18.62
C SER A 74 17.59 -12.52 18.77
N GLY A 75 17.01 -13.01 17.65
CA GLY A 75 15.67 -13.57 17.60
C GLY A 75 14.72 -12.79 16.72
N ALA A 76 13.47 -13.19 16.68
CA ALA A 76 12.42 -12.56 15.91
C ALA A 76 11.57 -11.67 16.84
N ILE A 77 11.29 -10.44 16.39
CA ILE A 77 10.43 -9.46 17.07
C ILE A 77 9.24 -9.17 16.18
N ILE A 78 8.06 -9.13 16.76
CA ILE A 78 6.83 -8.74 16.05
C ILE A 78 6.88 -7.24 15.79
N ILE A 79 6.75 -6.84 14.53
CA ILE A 79 6.74 -5.43 14.11
C ILE A 79 5.40 -4.99 13.51
N ALA A 80 4.65 -5.92 12.93
CA ALA A 80 3.33 -5.69 12.33
C ALA A 80 3.26 -4.39 11.50
N THR A 81 4.21 -4.23 10.56
CA THR A 81 4.21 -3.09 9.63
C THR A 81 3.42 -3.45 8.37
N PRO A 82 2.18 -2.93 8.20
CA PRO A 82 1.29 -3.34 7.10
C PRO A 82 1.86 -3.04 5.70
N GLN A 83 2.68 -1.98 5.59
CA GLN A 83 3.16 -1.48 4.30
C GLN A 83 4.17 -2.39 3.60
N GLY A 84 4.89 -3.26 4.33
CA GLY A 84 5.94 -4.10 3.74
C GLY A 84 5.39 -5.27 2.90
N GLY A 85 4.77 -6.23 3.57
CA GLY A 85 4.35 -7.49 2.96
C GLY A 85 3.14 -7.36 2.03
N MET A 86 2.11 -6.61 2.44
CA MET A 86 0.90 -6.41 1.64
C MET A 86 1.19 -5.67 0.34
N SER A 87 1.96 -4.58 0.41
CA SER A 87 2.36 -3.83 -0.78
C SER A 87 3.22 -4.65 -1.73
N ALA A 88 4.14 -5.49 -1.21
CA ALA A 88 4.95 -6.37 -2.02
C ALA A 88 4.11 -7.44 -2.74
N LEU A 89 3.13 -8.04 -2.03
CA LEU A 89 2.22 -9.02 -2.61
C LEU A 89 1.37 -8.39 -3.73
N LEU A 90 0.78 -7.23 -3.49
CA LEU A 90 -0.02 -6.51 -4.49
C LEU A 90 0.81 -6.19 -5.72
N ARG A 91 2.04 -5.66 -5.56
CA ARG A 91 2.95 -5.39 -6.69
C ARG A 91 3.24 -6.65 -7.52
N LEU A 92 3.52 -7.78 -6.86
CA LEU A 92 3.79 -9.03 -7.56
C LEU A 92 2.55 -9.53 -8.32
N GLN A 93 1.36 -9.43 -7.75
CA GLN A 93 0.12 -9.81 -8.40
C GLN A 93 -0.16 -8.93 -9.62
N VAL A 94 0.09 -7.63 -9.52
CA VAL A 94 -0.02 -6.71 -10.65
C VAL A 94 1.00 -7.06 -11.74
N ALA A 95 2.27 -7.24 -11.38
CA ALA A 95 3.32 -7.60 -12.33
C ALA A 95 3.04 -8.93 -13.05
N ALA A 96 2.36 -9.85 -12.37
CA ALA A 96 1.89 -11.12 -12.94
C ALA A 96 0.59 -10.99 -13.75
N HIS A 97 0.08 -9.77 -13.99
CA HIS A 97 -1.22 -9.51 -14.64
C HIS A 97 -2.39 -10.19 -13.94
N GLY A 98 -2.29 -10.36 -12.61
CA GLY A 98 -3.33 -10.98 -11.79
C GLY A 98 -4.56 -10.09 -11.57
N PHE A 99 -4.45 -8.76 -11.86
CA PHE A 99 -5.56 -7.82 -11.76
C PHE A 99 -5.84 -7.14 -13.09
N PRO A 100 -7.11 -7.18 -13.57
CA PRO A 100 -7.54 -6.36 -14.71
C PRO A 100 -7.38 -4.87 -14.42
N LEU A 101 -7.01 -4.08 -15.45
CA LEU A 101 -6.87 -2.63 -15.30
C LEU A 101 -8.13 -1.96 -14.76
N ASP A 102 -9.29 -2.35 -15.29
CA ASP A 102 -10.59 -1.78 -14.87
C ASP A 102 -10.87 -2.01 -13.37
N ASP A 103 -10.45 -3.15 -12.83
CA ASP A 103 -10.59 -3.43 -11.40
C ASP A 103 -9.63 -2.59 -10.56
N VAL A 104 -8.40 -2.36 -11.04
CA VAL A 104 -7.44 -1.46 -10.38
C VAL A 104 -7.99 -0.03 -10.36
N VAL A 105 -8.52 0.47 -11.48
CA VAL A 105 -9.10 1.82 -11.59
C VAL A 105 -10.32 1.97 -10.68
N ARG A 106 -11.25 1.03 -10.70
CA ARG A 106 -12.42 1.05 -9.80
C ARG A 106 -12.04 1.01 -8.34
N THR A 107 -11.06 0.18 -7.98
CA THR A 107 -10.54 0.12 -6.61
C THR A 107 -9.91 1.45 -6.21
N ARG A 108 -9.12 2.06 -7.09
CA ARG A 108 -8.53 3.38 -6.90
C ARG A 108 -9.61 4.43 -6.61
N LEU A 109 -10.66 4.50 -7.45
CA LEU A 109 -11.77 5.44 -7.29
C LEU A 109 -12.45 5.31 -5.91
N VAL A 110 -12.70 4.08 -5.46
CA VAL A 110 -13.32 3.83 -4.15
C VAL A 110 -12.42 4.27 -3.01
N LEU A 111 -11.14 3.88 -3.03
CA LEU A 111 -10.20 4.17 -1.95
C LEU A 111 -9.91 5.67 -1.87
N GLU A 112 -9.66 6.32 -2.99
CA GLU A 112 -9.28 7.73 -3.03
C GLU A 112 -10.46 8.66 -2.72
N ALA A 113 -11.69 8.31 -3.13
CA ALA A 113 -12.88 9.02 -2.69
C ALA A 113 -13.06 8.98 -1.17
N ALA A 114 -12.78 7.83 -0.54
CA ALA A 114 -12.80 7.72 0.91
C ALA A 114 -11.70 8.57 1.56
N VAL A 115 -10.46 8.51 1.03
CA VAL A 115 -9.31 9.29 1.51
C VAL A 115 -9.62 10.79 1.55
N VAL A 116 -10.00 11.38 0.41
CA VAL A 116 -10.24 12.84 0.34
C VAL A 116 -11.45 13.25 1.18
N THR A 117 -12.45 12.36 1.33
CA THR A 117 -13.61 12.60 2.20
C THR A 117 -13.19 12.67 3.68
N GLU A 118 -12.34 11.75 4.13
CA GLU A 118 -11.81 11.73 5.50
C GLU A 118 -10.92 12.94 5.77
N LEU A 119 -10.03 13.28 4.83
CA LEU A 119 -9.18 14.48 4.93
C LEU A 119 -10.02 15.75 5.03
N ALA A 120 -11.04 15.92 4.19
CA ALA A 120 -11.90 17.09 4.21
C ALA A 120 -12.78 17.16 5.49
N ARG A 121 -13.11 16.05 6.11
CA ARG A 121 -13.80 16.03 7.42
C ARG A 121 -12.93 16.49 8.58
N GLY A 122 -11.62 16.54 8.39
CA GLY A 122 -10.69 16.97 9.42
C GLY A 122 -10.60 16.04 10.63
N THR A 123 -11.00 14.78 10.48
CA THR A 123 -11.10 13.83 11.60
C THR A 123 -9.74 13.41 12.17
N ASN A 124 -8.64 13.62 11.42
CA ASN A 124 -7.31 13.15 11.82
C ASN A 124 -6.17 14.16 11.62
N THR A 125 -6.43 15.44 11.26
CA THR A 125 -5.34 16.18 10.66
C THR A 125 -5.00 17.49 11.33
N GLY A 126 -3.77 17.61 11.76
CA GLY A 126 -3.05 18.89 11.76
C GLY A 126 -2.48 19.15 10.35
N GLY A 127 -2.43 20.42 9.91
CA GLY A 127 -1.96 20.82 8.57
C GLY A 127 -0.55 20.33 8.16
N ALA A 128 0.20 19.69 9.05
CA ALA A 128 1.49 19.07 8.78
C ALA A 128 1.37 17.82 7.87
N GLU A 129 0.26 17.12 7.90
CA GLU A 129 0.08 15.86 7.18
C GLU A 129 -0.13 16.07 5.67
N LEU A 130 -0.74 17.20 5.27
CA LEU A 130 -0.85 17.59 3.85
C LEU A 130 0.40 18.30 3.31
N ALA A 131 1.43 18.56 4.13
CA ALA A 131 2.63 19.25 3.69
C ALA A 131 3.36 18.48 2.58
N ALA A 132 3.44 17.16 2.67
CA ALA A 132 4.04 16.33 1.64
C ALA A 132 3.24 16.40 0.32
N ALA A 133 1.91 16.31 0.37
CA ALA A 133 1.04 16.41 -0.79
C ALA A 133 1.19 17.79 -1.47
N ARG A 134 1.25 18.87 -0.70
CA ARG A 134 1.46 20.23 -1.22
C ARG A 134 2.82 20.37 -1.91
N ALA A 135 3.89 19.89 -1.26
CA ALA A 135 5.23 19.94 -1.84
C ALA A 135 5.31 19.17 -3.18
N ILE A 136 4.57 18.07 -3.31
CA ILE A 136 4.49 17.32 -4.57
C ILE A 136 3.73 18.13 -5.64
N VAL A 137 2.61 18.76 -5.29
CA VAL A 137 1.87 19.63 -6.23
C VAL A 137 2.72 20.81 -6.67
N ASP A 138 3.50 21.43 -5.77
CA ASP A 138 4.43 22.50 -6.11
C ASP A 138 5.56 21.99 -7.03
N ALA A 139 6.06 20.77 -6.81
CA ALA A 139 7.07 20.17 -7.67
C ALA A 139 6.56 19.89 -9.11
N MET A 140 5.26 19.66 -9.29
CA MET A 140 4.65 19.51 -10.62
C MET A 140 4.66 20.79 -11.45
N ASP A 141 4.95 21.96 -10.85
CA ASP A 141 5.05 23.24 -11.57
C ASP A 141 6.39 23.43 -12.26
N ALA A 142 7.37 22.55 -12.06
CA ALA A 142 8.64 22.64 -12.76
C ALA A 142 8.43 22.60 -14.29
N ALA A 143 9.10 23.52 -15.00
CA ALA A 143 8.87 23.76 -16.42
C ALA A 143 9.33 22.61 -17.33
N ASP A 144 10.30 21.82 -16.87
CA ASP A 144 11.02 20.85 -17.70
C ASP A 144 10.62 19.38 -17.41
N LEU A 145 9.50 19.16 -16.75
CA LEU A 145 9.04 17.80 -16.46
C LEU A 145 8.61 17.07 -17.73
N THR A 146 9.22 15.93 -17.98
CA THR A 146 8.72 14.98 -18.98
C THR A 146 7.35 14.41 -18.54
N PRO A 147 6.53 13.92 -19.48
CA PRO A 147 5.27 13.25 -19.11
C PRO A 147 5.45 12.16 -18.06
N GLY A 148 6.52 11.36 -18.17
CA GLY A 148 6.81 10.30 -17.20
C GLY A 148 7.13 10.81 -15.80
N GLU A 149 7.92 11.88 -15.68
CA GLU A 149 8.25 12.51 -14.39
C GLU A 149 7.01 13.14 -13.74
N PHE A 150 6.19 13.82 -14.54
CA PHE A 150 4.93 14.38 -14.06
C PHE A 150 4.01 13.30 -13.50
N LEU A 151 3.80 12.21 -14.24
CA LEU A 151 2.94 11.10 -13.84
C LEU A 151 3.51 10.30 -12.64
N ALA A 152 4.83 10.28 -12.46
CA ALA A 152 5.44 9.73 -11.26
C ALA A 152 5.14 10.59 -10.02
N LEU A 153 5.15 11.93 -10.17
CA LEU A 153 4.72 12.86 -9.12
C LEU A 153 3.21 12.72 -8.84
N ASP A 154 2.39 12.56 -9.88
CA ASP A 154 0.96 12.29 -9.74
C ASP A 154 0.70 11.05 -8.87
N ALA A 155 1.34 9.93 -9.19
CA ALA A 155 1.21 8.71 -8.39
C ALA A 155 1.73 8.88 -6.94
N GLN A 156 2.74 9.74 -6.73
CA GLN A 156 3.22 10.08 -5.39
C GLN A 156 2.22 10.94 -4.62
N LEU A 157 1.55 11.89 -5.27
CA LEU A 157 0.53 12.73 -4.65
C LEU A 157 -0.62 11.90 -4.10
N HIS A 158 -1.14 10.96 -4.89
CA HIS A 158 -2.22 10.08 -4.47
C HIS A 158 -1.81 9.20 -3.27
N LEU A 159 -0.57 8.71 -3.24
CA LEU A 159 -0.05 7.99 -2.08
C LEU A 159 0.09 8.90 -0.86
N ALA A 160 0.61 10.12 -1.02
CA ALA A 160 0.76 11.08 0.08
C ALA A 160 -0.59 11.48 0.69
N LEU A 161 -1.65 11.62 -0.12
CA LEU A 161 -3.01 11.84 0.37
C LEU A 161 -3.51 10.64 1.18
N ALA A 162 -3.25 9.40 0.69
CA ALA A 162 -3.64 8.19 1.40
C ALA A 162 -2.90 8.07 2.76
N GLU A 163 -1.62 8.40 2.82
CA GLU A 163 -0.83 8.43 4.06
C GLU A 163 -1.36 9.51 5.02
N ALA A 164 -1.65 10.70 4.50
CA ALA A 164 -2.19 11.82 5.29
C ALA A 164 -3.55 11.52 5.91
N SER A 165 -4.36 10.63 5.32
CA SER A 165 -5.66 10.24 5.89
C SER A 165 -5.53 9.49 7.22
N GLY A 166 -4.34 9.00 7.57
CA GLY A 166 -4.09 8.20 8.77
C GLY A 166 -4.63 6.78 8.70
N ASN A 167 -5.32 6.39 7.61
CA ASN A 167 -5.79 5.04 7.40
C ASN A 167 -4.65 4.16 6.85
N VAL A 168 -3.92 3.51 7.76
CA VAL A 168 -2.75 2.69 7.42
C VAL A 168 -3.06 1.53 6.47
N VAL A 169 -4.31 1.04 6.44
CA VAL A 169 -4.73 -0.04 5.53
C VAL A 169 -4.87 0.50 4.12
N ILE A 170 -5.57 1.64 3.95
CA ILE A 170 -5.70 2.29 2.64
C ILE A 170 -4.32 2.70 2.10
N ALA A 171 -3.47 3.32 2.94
CA ALA A 171 -2.11 3.70 2.56
C ALA A 171 -1.28 2.48 2.09
N ALA A 172 -1.36 1.34 2.78
CA ALA A 172 -0.66 0.13 2.38
C ALA A 172 -1.19 -0.46 1.06
N MET A 173 -2.51 -0.42 0.83
CA MET A 173 -3.11 -0.84 -0.45
C MET A 173 -2.68 0.09 -1.59
N MET A 174 -2.75 1.40 -1.41
CA MET A 174 -2.33 2.38 -2.39
C MET A 174 -0.83 2.27 -2.71
N ALA A 175 0.02 2.07 -1.70
CA ALA A 175 1.45 1.79 -1.91
C ALA A 175 1.69 0.52 -2.74
N GLY A 176 0.90 -0.52 -2.55
CA GLY A 176 0.96 -1.75 -3.34
C GLY A 176 0.49 -1.59 -4.78
N LEU A 177 -0.55 -0.80 -5.00
CA LEU A 177 -1.10 -0.51 -6.33
C LEU A 177 -0.31 0.55 -7.09
N ARG A 178 0.48 1.38 -6.39
CA ARG A 178 1.20 2.53 -6.98
C ARG A 178 1.96 2.18 -8.25
N THR A 179 2.77 1.12 -8.23
CA THR A 179 3.58 0.72 -9.39
C THR A 179 2.71 0.34 -10.59
N ALA A 180 1.55 -0.28 -10.35
CA ALA A 180 0.57 -0.57 -11.40
C ALA A 180 -0.03 0.70 -11.98
N ILE A 181 -0.53 1.56 -11.09
CA ILE A 181 -1.13 2.84 -11.46
C ILE A 181 -0.14 3.65 -12.29
N GLU A 182 1.10 3.79 -11.81
CA GLU A 182 2.17 4.50 -12.51
C GLU A 182 2.45 3.90 -13.90
N SER A 183 2.57 2.57 -14.00
CA SER A 183 2.78 1.90 -15.28
C SER A 183 1.63 2.14 -16.26
N TYR A 184 0.39 2.08 -15.80
CA TYR A 184 -0.78 2.27 -16.66
C TYR A 184 -0.94 3.73 -17.12
N VAL A 185 -0.75 4.70 -16.22
CA VAL A 185 -0.85 6.12 -16.59
C VAL A 185 0.28 6.52 -17.54
N GLN A 186 1.49 6.00 -17.33
CA GLN A 186 2.61 6.23 -18.25
C GLN A 186 2.39 5.58 -19.63
N ALA A 187 1.84 4.37 -19.65
CA ALA A 187 1.52 3.68 -20.91
C ALA A 187 0.43 4.42 -21.73
N GLY A 188 -0.48 5.14 -21.07
CA GLY A 188 -1.51 5.95 -21.71
C GLY A 188 -1.01 7.29 -22.25
N ALA A 189 0.07 7.84 -21.69
CA ALA A 189 0.57 9.17 -22.04
C ALA A 189 0.86 9.38 -23.54
N PRO A 190 1.40 8.40 -24.32
CA PRO A 190 1.59 8.55 -25.76
C PRO A 190 0.28 8.70 -26.56
N GLY A 191 -0.86 8.30 -26.00
CA GLY A 191 -2.18 8.46 -26.62
C GLY A 191 -2.77 9.86 -26.45
N ILE A 192 -2.18 10.70 -25.61
CA ILE A 192 -2.67 12.06 -25.33
C ILE A 192 -2.18 13.03 -26.40
N ALA A 193 -3.11 13.64 -27.12
CA ALA A 193 -2.81 14.48 -28.27
C ALA A 193 -2.09 15.81 -27.89
N ASP A 194 -2.45 16.40 -26.74
CA ASP A 194 -1.85 17.64 -26.23
C ASP A 194 -1.47 17.46 -24.76
N TRP A 195 -0.24 16.96 -24.55
CA TRP A 195 0.27 16.73 -23.19
C TRP A 195 0.31 18.00 -22.36
N ASP A 196 0.70 19.13 -22.94
CA ASP A 196 0.81 20.39 -22.21
C ASP A 196 -0.55 20.88 -21.70
N ALA A 197 -1.60 20.72 -22.49
CA ALA A 197 -2.96 21.03 -22.07
C ALA A 197 -3.41 20.08 -20.92
N THR A 198 -3.13 18.79 -21.05
CA THR A 198 -3.43 17.79 -20.03
C THR A 198 -2.68 18.09 -18.74
N ALA A 199 -1.38 18.34 -18.79
CA ALA A 199 -0.58 18.66 -17.61
C ALA A 199 -1.07 19.93 -16.90
N ARG A 200 -1.48 20.98 -17.65
CA ARG A 200 -2.08 22.20 -17.06
C ARG A 200 -3.40 21.87 -16.35
N ARG A 201 -4.25 21.06 -16.97
CA ARG A 201 -5.53 20.61 -16.41
C ARG A 201 -5.31 19.83 -15.12
N LEU A 202 -4.42 18.82 -15.14
CA LEU A 202 -4.10 17.99 -13.98
C LEU A 202 -3.55 18.83 -12.81
N ARG A 203 -2.65 19.80 -13.07
CA ARG A 203 -2.17 20.74 -12.03
C ARG A 203 -3.32 21.53 -11.41
N HIS A 204 -4.26 21.99 -12.23
CA HIS A 204 -5.43 22.72 -11.73
C HIS A 204 -6.32 21.82 -10.87
N GLU A 205 -6.58 20.61 -11.31
CA GLU A 205 -7.39 19.61 -10.60
C GLU A 205 -6.78 19.25 -9.24
N HIS A 206 -5.46 19.01 -9.17
CA HIS A 206 -4.77 18.73 -7.91
C HIS A 206 -4.92 19.85 -6.90
N ARG A 207 -4.77 21.12 -7.35
CA ARG A 207 -4.99 22.28 -6.46
C ARG A 207 -6.42 22.42 -6.03
N ALA A 208 -7.38 22.13 -6.91
CA ALA A 208 -8.80 22.16 -6.57
C ALA A 208 -9.15 21.09 -5.54
N ILE A 209 -8.59 19.88 -5.64
CA ILE A 209 -8.76 18.81 -4.64
C ILE A 209 -8.22 19.26 -3.27
N LEU A 210 -6.99 19.77 -3.22
CA LEU A 210 -6.41 20.29 -1.97
C LEU A 210 -7.24 21.44 -1.39
N GLY A 211 -7.70 22.35 -2.26
CA GLY A 211 -8.55 23.47 -1.86
C GLY A 211 -9.89 23.02 -1.27
N ALA A 212 -10.53 21.99 -1.83
CA ALA A 212 -11.76 21.41 -1.30
C ALA A 212 -11.54 20.73 0.07
N ILE A 213 -10.39 20.06 0.24
CA ILE A 213 -10.00 19.48 1.53
C ILE A 213 -9.82 20.59 2.57
N ASP A 214 -9.11 21.66 2.23
CA ASP A 214 -8.89 22.81 3.13
C ASP A 214 -10.17 23.54 3.50
N ALA A 215 -11.12 23.62 2.56
CA ALA A 215 -12.43 24.21 2.77
C ALA A 215 -13.38 23.28 3.56
N HIS A 216 -12.93 22.07 3.93
CA HIS A 216 -13.75 21.04 4.56
C HIS A 216 -15.00 20.65 3.74
N ASP A 217 -14.94 20.83 2.40
CA ASP A 217 -16.00 20.42 1.49
C ASP A 217 -15.75 18.98 1.01
N HIS A 218 -16.17 18.03 1.83
CA HIS A 218 -15.96 16.60 1.54
C HIS A 218 -16.76 16.10 0.31
N ALA A 219 -17.87 16.75 -0.03
CA ALA A 219 -18.63 16.37 -1.22
C ALA A 219 -17.90 16.83 -2.49
N LEU A 220 -17.44 18.08 -2.52
CA LEU A 220 -16.64 18.60 -3.62
C LEU A 220 -15.31 17.85 -3.78
N ALA A 221 -14.60 17.57 -2.68
CA ALA A 221 -13.34 16.83 -2.72
C ALA A 221 -13.51 15.45 -3.37
N ARG A 222 -14.58 14.72 -3.00
CA ARG A 222 -14.92 13.43 -3.59
C ARG A 222 -15.22 13.53 -5.08
N ASP A 223 -16.02 14.51 -5.49
CA ASP A 223 -16.42 14.67 -6.88
C ASP A 223 -15.21 15.09 -7.76
N LEU A 224 -14.34 15.94 -7.22
CA LEU A 224 -13.10 16.36 -7.91
C LEU A 224 -12.12 15.20 -8.10
N ILE A 225 -11.85 14.37 -7.08
CA ILE A 225 -10.93 13.24 -7.22
C ILE A 225 -11.48 12.20 -8.19
N HIS A 226 -12.80 11.95 -8.17
CA HIS A 226 -13.44 11.05 -9.12
C HIS A 226 -13.29 11.55 -10.55
N HIS A 227 -13.58 12.84 -10.80
CA HIS A 227 -13.44 13.45 -12.11
C HIS A 227 -11.99 13.43 -12.60
N HIS A 228 -11.04 13.76 -11.74
CA HIS A 228 -9.61 13.73 -12.02
C HIS A 228 -9.14 12.36 -12.51
N ILE A 229 -9.43 11.30 -11.76
CA ILE A 229 -9.02 9.94 -12.10
C ILE A 229 -9.72 9.48 -13.38
N SER A 230 -11.06 9.56 -13.43
CA SER A 230 -11.85 9.09 -14.59
C SER A 230 -11.50 9.87 -15.86
N GLY A 231 -11.28 11.17 -15.74
CA GLY A 231 -10.95 12.05 -16.87
C GLY A 231 -9.62 11.68 -17.53
N TYR A 232 -8.58 11.41 -16.71
CA TYR A 232 -7.29 10.98 -17.25
C TYR A 232 -7.39 9.64 -17.98
N TYR A 233 -8.04 8.63 -17.38
CA TYR A 233 -8.18 7.31 -18.02
C TYR A 233 -9.00 7.36 -19.31
N ALA A 234 -10.02 8.21 -19.37
CA ALA A 234 -10.80 8.42 -20.60
C ALA A 234 -9.97 9.10 -21.69
N GLU A 235 -9.25 10.18 -21.36
CA GLU A 235 -8.39 10.91 -22.31
C GLU A 235 -7.24 10.04 -22.83
N ALA A 236 -6.65 9.23 -21.98
CA ALA A 236 -5.56 8.31 -22.33
C ALA A 236 -6.03 7.06 -23.11
N GLY A 237 -7.34 6.92 -23.37
CA GLY A 237 -7.90 5.76 -24.07
C GLY A 237 -7.78 4.45 -23.27
N LEU A 238 -7.62 4.54 -21.96
CA LEU A 238 -7.47 3.42 -21.06
C LEU A 238 -8.79 2.97 -20.43
N ALA A 239 -9.83 3.82 -20.46
CA ALA A 239 -11.17 3.44 -20.04
C ALA A 239 -11.79 2.55 -21.12
N ARG A 240 -12.12 1.31 -20.78
CA ARG A 240 -13.08 0.53 -21.57
C ARG A 240 -14.47 0.99 -21.15
N ASP A 241 -15.34 1.22 -22.14
CA ASP A 241 -16.73 1.60 -21.90
C ASP A 241 -17.33 0.70 -20.82
N ALA A 242 -17.76 1.31 -19.69
CA ALA A 242 -18.41 0.64 -18.58
C ALA A 242 -19.91 0.59 -18.81
#